data_9c6e9ad2561eb541b01f8271beb02b9b
#
_entry.id   9c6e9ad2561eb541b01f8271beb02b9b
#
_cell.length_a   1.000
_cell.length_b   1.000
_cell.length_c   1.000
_cell.angle_alpha   90.00
_cell.angle_beta   90.00
_cell.angle_gamma   90.00
#
_symmetry.space_group_name_H-M   'P 1'
#
loop_
_entity.id
_entity.type
_entity.pdbx_description
1 polymer ?
#
loop_
_entity_poly.entity_id
_entity_poly.type
_entity_poly.pdbx_seq_one_letter_code
_entity_poly.pdbx_strand_id
1 'polypeptide(L)'
;MTRPGLASPIATGSAADFIPPRATLPKLRTAAAGCRGCDLWVNATQTVFGEGPRAATVMLVGEQPGDQEDRSGHPFVGPAGRLLDAALAEAGIDRRRVYVTNSVKHFKFVPIERGRRLHKKPNAAEIRACNPWLQEEIRLVRPRVIVALGATAAQALLGKQFRVTRDRGRPISSELAEAVVATVHPSAILRAPGDAREEARREFIADLRSVAEFLDRPPVGA
;
A
#
# COMPACT_ATOMS: atom_id res chain seq x y z
N MET A 1 8.83 -25.07 32.21
CA MET A 1 8.03 -25.82 31.21
C MET A 1 7.96 -24.97 29.93
N THR A 2 8.86 -25.23 29.00
CA THR A 2 8.98 -24.57 27.68
C THR A 2 7.86 -25.08 26.77
N ARG A 3 6.97 -24.19 26.32
CA ARG A 3 5.98 -24.53 25.28
C ARG A 3 6.71 -24.84 23.97
N PRO A 4 6.42 -25.96 23.29
CA PRO A 4 6.98 -26.23 21.99
C PRO A 4 6.50 -25.16 20.99
N GLY A 5 7.44 -24.60 20.22
CA GLY A 5 7.14 -23.67 19.15
C GLY A 5 6.23 -24.35 18.12
N LEU A 6 5.00 -23.88 18.02
CA LEU A 6 4.10 -24.20 16.92
C LEU A 6 4.73 -23.64 15.64
N ALA A 7 5.23 -24.54 14.81
CA ALA A 7 5.55 -24.22 13.43
C ALA A 7 4.26 -23.65 12.80
N SER A 8 4.28 -22.38 12.40
CA SER A 8 3.17 -21.78 11.70
C SER A 8 2.85 -22.60 10.46
N PRO A 9 1.61 -23.04 10.26
CA PRO A 9 1.22 -23.68 9.01
C PRO A 9 1.55 -22.72 7.87
N ILE A 10 2.21 -23.22 6.83
CA ILE A 10 2.46 -22.46 5.61
C ILE A 10 1.10 -22.12 5.03
N ALA A 11 0.75 -20.85 4.98
CA ALA A 11 -0.53 -20.40 4.42
C ALA A 11 -0.64 -20.91 2.97
N THR A 12 -1.49 -21.89 2.77
CA THR A 12 -1.79 -22.49 1.45
C THR A 12 -2.97 -21.78 0.76
N GLY A 13 -3.58 -20.78 1.42
CA GLY A 13 -4.75 -20.06 0.96
C GLY A 13 -4.42 -18.85 0.10
N SER A 14 -5.46 -18.28 -0.48
CA SER A 14 -5.41 -17.05 -1.29
C SER A 14 -6.59 -16.14 -0.96
N ALA A 15 -6.39 -14.83 -1.07
CA ALA A 15 -7.47 -13.86 -1.01
C ALA A 15 -8.50 -14.05 -2.13
N ALA A 16 -8.14 -14.73 -3.22
CA ALA A 16 -9.05 -15.06 -4.32
C ALA A 16 -10.27 -15.85 -3.85
N ASP A 17 -10.09 -16.72 -2.84
CA ASP A 17 -11.16 -17.57 -2.29
C ASP A 17 -12.25 -16.76 -1.56
N PHE A 18 -11.97 -15.49 -1.26
CA PHE A 18 -12.87 -14.59 -0.53
C PHE A 18 -13.49 -13.49 -1.42
N ILE A 19 -13.08 -13.39 -2.69
CA ILE A 19 -13.59 -12.37 -3.60
C ILE A 19 -15.02 -12.73 -4.00
N PRO A 20 -16.03 -11.86 -3.71
CA PRO A 20 -17.41 -12.16 -4.06
C PRO A 20 -17.64 -12.01 -5.56
N PRO A 21 -18.59 -12.79 -6.14
CA PRO A 21 -19.01 -12.58 -7.52
C PRO A 21 -19.62 -11.18 -7.69
N ARG A 22 -19.41 -10.56 -8.87
CA ARG A 22 -19.87 -9.19 -9.17
C ARG A 22 -19.42 -8.18 -8.10
N ALA A 23 -18.11 -8.20 -7.81
CA ALA A 23 -17.48 -7.37 -6.81
C ALA A 23 -17.72 -5.88 -7.05
N THR A 24 -17.93 -5.15 -5.95
CA THR A 24 -17.88 -3.68 -5.85
C THR A 24 -16.98 -3.32 -4.68
N LEU A 25 -16.47 -2.10 -4.59
CA LEU A 25 -15.60 -1.71 -3.47
C LEU A 25 -16.25 -1.97 -2.08
N PRO A 26 -17.54 -1.65 -1.84
CA PRO A 26 -18.18 -2.00 -0.57
C PRO A 26 -18.24 -3.52 -0.32
N LYS A 27 -18.59 -4.32 -1.33
CA LYS A 27 -18.64 -5.79 -1.20
C LYS A 27 -17.25 -6.37 -0.93
N LEU A 28 -16.21 -5.86 -1.61
CA LEU A 28 -14.83 -6.29 -1.35
C LEU A 28 -14.40 -5.97 0.08
N ARG A 29 -14.68 -4.77 0.58
CA ARG A 29 -14.37 -4.36 1.95
C ARG A 29 -15.05 -5.30 2.97
N THR A 30 -16.34 -5.57 2.78
CA THR A 30 -17.09 -6.50 3.66
C THR A 30 -16.49 -7.92 3.61
N ALA A 31 -16.17 -8.42 2.44
CA ALA A 31 -15.59 -9.76 2.29
C ALA A 31 -14.16 -9.83 2.86
N ALA A 32 -13.36 -8.80 2.65
CA ALA A 32 -11.98 -8.72 3.17
C ALA A 32 -11.93 -8.75 4.71
N ALA A 33 -12.95 -8.28 5.41
CA ALA A 33 -13.03 -8.35 6.86
C ALA A 33 -13.01 -9.80 7.40
N GLY A 34 -13.44 -10.77 6.60
CA GLY A 34 -13.37 -12.21 6.92
C GLY A 34 -12.21 -12.95 6.28
N CYS A 35 -11.27 -12.25 5.62
CA CYS A 35 -10.19 -12.89 4.86
C CYS A 35 -9.22 -13.67 5.75
N ARG A 36 -8.99 -14.94 5.41
CA ARG A 36 -8.02 -15.86 6.04
C ARG A 36 -7.06 -16.47 5.00
N GLY A 37 -6.83 -15.77 3.90
CA GLY A 37 -5.99 -16.24 2.79
C GLY A 37 -4.49 -16.32 3.11
N CYS A 38 -4.03 -15.77 4.24
CA CYS A 38 -2.67 -15.91 4.78
C CYS A 38 -2.70 -15.80 6.30
N ASP A 39 -1.63 -16.22 7.01
CA ASP A 39 -1.61 -16.27 8.48
C ASP A 39 -1.57 -14.91 9.18
N LEU A 40 -1.45 -13.81 8.45
CA LEU A 40 -1.36 -12.47 9.06
C LEU A 40 -2.63 -12.08 9.83
N TRP A 41 -3.79 -12.60 9.43
CA TRP A 41 -5.05 -12.35 10.13
C TRP A 41 -5.06 -12.84 11.59
N VAL A 42 -4.24 -13.85 11.93
CA VAL A 42 -4.21 -14.48 13.26
C VAL A 42 -3.81 -13.48 14.34
N ASN A 43 -2.88 -12.59 14.05
CA ASN A 43 -2.34 -11.63 15.02
C ASN A 43 -2.83 -10.19 14.77
N ALA A 44 -3.31 -9.88 13.58
CA ALA A 44 -3.84 -8.56 13.26
C ALA A 44 -5.15 -8.29 14.04
N THR A 45 -5.38 -7.03 14.37
CA THR A 45 -6.63 -6.60 15.03
C THR A 45 -7.80 -6.69 14.07
N GLN A 46 -7.57 -6.30 12.84
CA GLN A 46 -8.57 -6.31 11.77
C GLN A 46 -7.92 -6.18 10.39
N THR A 47 -8.72 -6.38 9.35
CA THR A 47 -8.35 -6.06 7.97
C THR A 47 -8.40 -4.55 7.76
N VAL A 48 -7.36 -3.99 7.15
CA VAL A 48 -7.32 -2.59 6.68
C VAL A 48 -7.45 -2.57 5.17
N PHE A 49 -8.65 -2.32 4.69
CA PHE A 49 -8.96 -2.25 3.26
C PHE A 49 -8.69 -0.84 2.71
N GLY A 50 -8.55 -0.70 1.38
CA GLY A 50 -8.28 0.58 0.75
C GLY A 50 -9.45 1.57 0.87
N GLU A 51 -9.15 2.87 0.80
CA GLU A 51 -10.12 3.96 0.94
C GLU A 51 -9.92 5.07 -0.08
N GLY A 52 -11.01 5.65 -0.52
CA GLY A 52 -11.05 6.74 -1.49
C GLY A 52 -12.23 6.62 -2.44
N PRO A 53 -12.41 7.59 -3.33
CA PRO A 53 -13.47 7.56 -4.32
C PRO A 53 -13.24 6.46 -5.34
N ARG A 54 -14.33 5.85 -5.84
CA ARG A 54 -14.26 4.87 -6.92
C ARG A 54 -13.67 5.48 -8.21
N ALA A 55 -13.91 6.75 -8.45
CA ALA A 55 -13.39 7.48 -9.61
C ALA A 55 -12.05 8.19 -9.31
N ALA A 56 -11.25 7.65 -8.40
CA ALA A 56 -9.93 8.20 -8.10
C ALA A 56 -9.02 8.14 -9.34
N THR A 57 -8.36 9.24 -9.64
CA THR A 57 -7.39 9.31 -10.74
C THR A 57 -6.00 8.84 -10.33
N VAL A 58 -5.73 8.85 -9.02
CA VAL A 58 -4.48 8.36 -8.42
C VAL A 58 -4.79 7.26 -7.42
N MET A 59 -4.02 6.18 -7.47
CA MET A 59 -4.05 5.14 -6.43
C MET A 59 -2.67 5.06 -5.77
N LEU A 60 -2.63 5.25 -4.45
CA LEU A 60 -1.42 5.08 -3.66
C LEU A 60 -1.40 3.69 -3.03
N VAL A 61 -0.33 2.95 -3.24
CA VAL A 61 -0.17 1.58 -2.76
C VAL A 61 1.03 1.49 -1.83
N GLY A 62 0.78 1.24 -0.55
CA GLY A 62 1.81 0.97 0.46
C GLY A 62 2.16 -0.51 0.59
N GLU A 63 2.97 -0.84 1.59
CA GLU A 63 3.38 -2.21 1.90
C GLU A 63 2.29 -2.96 2.66
N GLN A 64 1.97 -2.51 3.84
CA GLN A 64 0.98 -3.08 4.78
C GLN A 64 0.52 -2.01 5.78
N PRO A 65 -0.59 -2.23 6.52
CA PRO A 65 -1.00 -1.36 7.60
C PRO A 65 0.08 -1.23 8.68
N GLY A 66 0.15 -0.07 9.35
CA GLY A 66 0.91 0.11 10.58
C GLY A 66 0.06 -0.19 11.83
N ASP A 67 0.62 0.07 13.02
CA ASP A 67 -0.07 -0.17 14.30
C ASP A 67 -1.35 0.68 14.48
N GLN A 68 -1.31 1.94 14.05
CA GLN A 68 -2.49 2.82 14.15
C GLN A 68 -3.56 2.43 13.15
N GLU A 69 -3.17 2.07 11.93
CA GLU A 69 -4.07 1.58 10.89
C GLU A 69 -4.75 0.28 11.29
N ASP A 70 -4.00 -0.68 11.85
CA ASP A 70 -4.53 -1.96 12.31
C ASP A 70 -5.55 -1.80 13.45
N ARG A 71 -5.36 -0.80 14.33
CA ARG A 71 -6.31 -0.48 15.42
C ARG A 71 -7.56 0.24 14.91
N SER A 72 -7.41 1.17 13.99
CA SER A 72 -8.51 2.02 13.51
C SER A 72 -9.30 1.40 12.36
N GLY A 73 -8.70 0.48 11.59
CA GLY A 73 -9.29 -0.08 10.38
C GLY A 73 -9.15 0.81 9.13
N HIS A 74 -8.47 1.96 9.23
CA HIS A 74 -8.32 2.93 8.16
C HIS A 74 -6.86 3.00 7.66
N PRO A 75 -6.60 3.03 6.33
CA PRO A 75 -5.25 3.11 5.80
C PRO A 75 -4.67 4.52 5.95
N PHE A 76 -3.36 4.60 6.21
CA PHE A 76 -2.60 5.85 6.26
C PHE A 76 -3.09 6.91 7.27
N VAL A 77 -3.56 6.50 8.44
CA VAL A 77 -3.96 7.41 9.53
C VAL A 77 -2.81 7.78 10.47
N GLY A 78 -1.74 7.00 10.46
CA GLY A 78 -0.57 7.21 11.31
C GLY A 78 0.36 8.34 10.83
N PRO A 79 1.55 8.50 11.44
CA PRO A 79 2.50 9.55 11.08
C PRO A 79 2.92 9.52 9.61
N ALA A 80 3.05 8.34 9.01
CA ALA A 80 3.37 8.17 7.59
C ALA A 80 2.27 8.73 6.68
N GLY A 81 1.00 8.54 7.06
CA GLY A 81 -0.15 9.09 6.34
C GLY A 81 -0.22 10.61 6.43
N ARG A 82 0.02 11.19 7.61
CA ARG A 82 0.07 12.66 7.75
C ARG A 82 1.17 13.30 6.89
N LEU A 83 2.35 12.69 6.83
CA LEU A 83 3.42 13.14 5.93
C LEU A 83 3.00 13.02 4.48
N LEU A 84 2.36 11.90 4.11
CA LEU A 84 1.84 11.67 2.76
C LEU A 84 0.82 12.74 2.35
N ASP A 85 -0.17 13.03 3.20
CA ASP A 85 -1.21 14.03 2.92
C ASP A 85 -0.62 15.43 2.74
N ALA A 86 0.35 15.82 3.58
CA ALA A 86 1.08 17.08 3.42
C ALA A 86 1.86 17.14 2.10
N ALA A 87 2.54 16.05 1.73
CA ALA A 87 3.32 15.98 0.50
C ALA A 87 2.42 16.00 -0.77
N LEU A 88 1.25 15.36 -0.72
CA LEU A 88 0.26 15.42 -1.81
C LEU A 88 -0.21 16.86 -2.04
N ALA A 89 -0.54 17.58 -0.96
CA ALA A 89 -0.95 18.98 -1.04
C ALA A 89 0.15 19.87 -1.66
N GLU A 90 1.40 19.70 -1.23
CA GLU A 90 2.56 20.43 -1.77
C GLU A 90 2.90 20.07 -3.22
N ALA A 91 2.57 18.84 -3.64
CA ALA A 91 2.72 18.40 -5.02
C ALA A 91 1.55 18.81 -5.93
N GLY A 92 0.49 19.44 -5.38
CA GLY A 92 -0.69 19.84 -6.15
C GLY A 92 -1.68 18.71 -6.45
N ILE A 93 -1.60 17.59 -5.72
CA ILE A 93 -2.52 16.46 -5.90
C ILE A 93 -3.68 16.57 -4.91
N ASP A 94 -4.90 16.75 -5.44
CA ASP A 94 -6.12 16.80 -4.61
C ASP A 94 -6.40 15.44 -3.95
N ARG A 95 -6.32 15.41 -2.61
CA ARG A 95 -6.56 14.20 -1.80
C ARG A 95 -7.93 13.55 -2.08
N ARG A 96 -8.93 14.33 -2.49
CA ARG A 96 -10.28 13.84 -2.84
C ARG A 96 -10.30 13.02 -4.13
N ARG A 97 -9.24 13.06 -4.94
CA ARG A 97 -9.06 12.29 -6.17
C ARG A 97 -8.13 11.09 -5.98
N VAL A 98 -7.78 10.79 -4.74
CA VAL A 98 -6.81 9.74 -4.39
C VAL A 98 -7.49 8.59 -3.68
N TYR A 99 -7.23 7.37 -4.14
CA TYR A 99 -7.51 6.12 -3.44
C TYR A 99 -6.23 5.62 -2.78
N VAL A 100 -6.28 5.27 -1.49
CA VAL A 100 -5.11 4.75 -0.76
C VAL A 100 -5.35 3.31 -0.34
N THR A 101 -4.34 2.47 -0.50
CA THR A 101 -4.38 1.07 -0.12
C THR A 101 -2.98 0.53 0.19
N ASN A 102 -2.88 -0.76 0.50
CA ASN A 102 -1.63 -1.47 0.72
C ASN A 102 -1.60 -2.78 -0.07
N SER A 103 -0.40 -3.29 -0.36
CA SER A 103 -0.20 -4.60 -0.99
C SER A 103 -0.71 -5.74 -0.11
N VAL A 104 -0.64 -5.58 1.22
CA VAL A 104 -1.13 -6.53 2.22
C VAL A 104 -2.15 -5.85 3.12
N LYS A 105 -3.26 -6.54 3.46
CA LYS A 105 -4.39 -5.95 4.19
C LYS A 105 -4.35 -6.17 5.71
N HIS A 106 -3.41 -6.96 6.21
CA HIS A 106 -3.23 -7.21 7.64
C HIS A 106 -1.84 -6.76 8.11
N PHE A 107 -1.76 -6.26 9.33
CA PHE A 107 -0.51 -5.82 9.95
C PHE A 107 0.33 -7.00 10.40
N LYS A 108 1.54 -7.12 9.87
CA LYS A 108 2.55 -8.06 10.32
C LYS A 108 3.44 -7.43 11.38
N PHE A 109 3.45 -8.00 12.57
CA PHE A 109 4.27 -7.51 13.68
C PHE A 109 4.79 -8.64 14.58
N VAL A 110 5.73 -8.29 15.43
CA VAL A 110 6.16 -9.11 16.56
C VAL A 110 5.83 -8.34 17.84
N PRO A 111 5.14 -8.95 18.79
CA PRO A 111 4.93 -8.32 20.09
C PRO A 111 6.27 -8.17 20.81
N ILE A 112 6.50 -7.01 21.41
CA ILE A 112 7.66 -6.72 22.24
C ILE A 112 7.20 -6.25 23.62
N GLU A 113 8.14 -6.00 24.52
CA GLU A 113 7.85 -5.58 25.89
C GLU A 113 6.89 -4.41 25.97
N ARG A 114 6.12 -4.36 27.06
CA ARG A 114 5.12 -3.32 27.36
C ARG A 114 3.99 -3.20 26.32
N GLY A 115 3.63 -4.30 25.65
CA GLY A 115 2.51 -4.34 24.70
C GLY A 115 2.75 -3.58 23.38
N ARG A 116 4.00 -3.18 23.11
CA ARG A 116 4.37 -2.57 21.83
C ARG A 116 4.42 -3.63 20.73
N ARG A 117 4.12 -3.24 19.50
CA ARG A 117 4.12 -4.10 18.32
C ARG A 117 5.19 -3.63 17.33
N LEU A 118 6.23 -4.45 17.13
CA LEU A 118 7.32 -4.15 16.21
C LEU A 118 6.93 -4.62 14.80
N HIS A 119 6.82 -3.66 13.89
CA HIS A 119 6.57 -3.90 12.46
C HIS A 119 7.57 -4.91 11.88
N LYS A 120 7.05 -5.91 11.15
CA LYS A 120 7.84 -6.88 10.37
C LYS A 120 7.39 -6.84 8.92
N LYS A 121 8.34 -6.89 8.00
CA LYS A 121 8.05 -6.91 6.57
C LYS A 121 7.29 -8.18 6.18
N PRO A 122 6.20 -8.09 5.38
CA PRO A 122 5.56 -9.27 4.81
C PRO A 122 6.51 -10.01 3.89
N ASN A 123 6.43 -11.34 3.91
CA ASN A 123 7.19 -12.19 3.00
C ASN A 123 6.50 -12.31 1.63
N ALA A 124 7.20 -12.90 0.67
CA ALA A 124 6.69 -13.04 -0.69
C ALA A 124 5.42 -13.91 -0.79
N ALA A 125 5.24 -14.90 0.08
CA ALA A 125 4.04 -15.74 0.10
C ALA A 125 2.83 -14.96 0.60
N GLU A 126 2.98 -14.19 1.68
CA GLU A 126 1.93 -13.34 2.23
C GLU A 126 1.49 -12.25 1.24
N ILE A 127 2.44 -11.63 0.53
CA ILE A 127 2.14 -10.64 -0.52
C ILE A 127 1.37 -11.30 -1.65
N ARG A 128 1.80 -12.47 -2.14
CA ARG A 128 1.10 -13.19 -3.21
C ARG A 128 -0.31 -13.61 -2.79
N ALA A 129 -0.47 -14.13 -1.58
CA ALA A 129 -1.76 -14.53 -1.06
C ALA A 129 -2.75 -13.36 -0.95
N CYS A 130 -2.26 -12.15 -0.61
CA CYS A 130 -3.07 -10.95 -0.46
C CYS A 130 -3.31 -10.18 -1.78
N ASN A 131 -2.47 -10.40 -2.79
CA ASN A 131 -2.49 -9.65 -4.06
C ASN A 131 -3.86 -9.63 -4.78
N PRO A 132 -4.70 -10.69 -4.75
CA PRO A 132 -6.01 -10.62 -5.39
C PRO A 132 -6.89 -9.46 -4.92
N TRP A 133 -6.81 -9.04 -3.65
CA TRP A 133 -7.49 -7.82 -3.18
C TRP A 133 -7.02 -6.57 -3.90
N LEU A 134 -5.69 -6.39 -4.03
CA LEU A 134 -5.12 -5.23 -4.72
C LEU A 134 -5.51 -5.20 -6.20
N GLN A 135 -5.49 -6.34 -6.88
CA GLN A 135 -5.90 -6.44 -8.27
C GLN A 135 -7.37 -6.05 -8.48
N GLU A 136 -8.26 -6.49 -7.58
CA GLU A 136 -9.67 -6.11 -7.65
C GLU A 136 -9.90 -4.62 -7.34
N GLU A 137 -9.16 -4.04 -6.39
CA GLU A 137 -9.19 -2.60 -6.14
C GLU A 137 -8.77 -1.82 -7.40
N ILE A 138 -7.66 -2.19 -8.03
CA ILE A 138 -7.17 -1.55 -9.28
C ILE A 138 -8.22 -1.67 -10.38
N ARG A 139 -8.77 -2.87 -10.58
CA ARG A 139 -9.79 -3.15 -11.61
C ARG A 139 -11.08 -2.32 -11.42
N LEU A 140 -11.48 -2.06 -10.17
CA LEU A 140 -12.71 -1.32 -9.86
C LEU A 140 -12.51 0.19 -9.84
N VAL A 141 -11.37 0.67 -9.35
CA VAL A 141 -11.04 2.10 -9.30
C VAL A 141 -10.61 2.61 -10.67
N ARG A 142 -9.81 1.85 -11.41
CA ARG A 142 -9.23 2.22 -12.72
C ARG A 142 -8.49 3.55 -12.68
N PRO A 143 -7.48 3.68 -11.80
CA PRO A 143 -6.75 4.93 -11.69
C PRO A 143 -5.95 5.19 -12.98
N ARG A 144 -5.73 6.47 -13.32
CA ARG A 144 -4.79 6.83 -14.39
C ARG A 144 -3.34 6.57 -13.98
N VAL A 145 -3.03 6.83 -12.72
CA VAL A 145 -1.67 6.62 -12.18
C VAL A 145 -1.74 5.82 -10.88
N ILE A 146 -0.87 4.82 -10.77
CA ILE A 146 -0.61 4.12 -9.50
C ILE A 146 0.73 4.59 -8.96
N VAL A 147 0.77 5.01 -7.69
CA VAL A 147 2.00 5.37 -7.00
C VAL A 147 2.37 4.27 -6.01
N ALA A 148 3.48 3.60 -6.25
CA ALA A 148 4.02 2.58 -5.37
C ALA A 148 4.90 3.21 -4.28
N LEU A 149 4.46 3.13 -3.03
CA LEU A 149 5.14 3.68 -1.86
C LEU A 149 6.07 2.63 -1.25
N GLY A 150 7.35 2.71 -1.58
CA GLY A 150 8.41 1.82 -1.10
C GLY A 150 8.64 0.58 -1.97
N ALA A 151 9.73 -0.12 -1.68
CA ALA A 151 10.21 -1.22 -2.52
C ALA A 151 9.23 -2.40 -2.59
N THR A 152 8.52 -2.71 -1.50
CA THR A 152 7.57 -3.84 -1.47
C THR A 152 6.40 -3.61 -2.42
N ALA A 153 5.78 -2.43 -2.38
CA ALA A 153 4.70 -2.06 -3.28
C ALA A 153 5.19 -1.99 -4.73
N ALA A 154 6.35 -1.37 -4.96
CA ALA A 154 6.94 -1.28 -6.29
C ALA A 154 7.21 -2.66 -6.90
N GLN A 155 7.77 -3.59 -6.13
CA GLN A 155 8.04 -4.95 -6.60
C GLN A 155 6.78 -5.79 -6.78
N ALA A 156 5.72 -5.52 -6.02
CA ALA A 156 4.42 -6.16 -6.20
C ALA A 156 3.73 -5.75 -7.51
N LEU A 157 3.93 -4.51 -7.97
CA LEU A 157 3.31 -3.93 -9.16
C LEU A 157 4.18 -4.01 -10.42
N LEU A 158 5.49 -3.81 -10.29
CA LEU A 158 6.45 -3.68 -11.41
C LEU A 158 7.42 -4.86 -11.51
N GLY A 159 7.29 -5.85 -10.63
CA GLY A 159 8.14 -7.04 -10.64
C GLY A 159 9.37 -6.96 -9.72
N LYS A 160 9.88 -8.14 -9.35
CA LYS A 160 10.92 -8.33 -8.31
C LYS A 160 12.26 -7.63 -8.62
N GLN A 161 12.55 -7.35 -9.88
CA GLN A 161 13.81 -6.71 -10.30
C GLN A 161 13.78 -5.18 -10.15
N PHE A 162 12.62 -4.60 -9.90
CA PHE A 162 12.48 -3.15 -9.74
C PHE A 162 13.24 -2.63 -8.51
N ARG A 163 13.92 -1.49 -8.67
CA ARG A 163 14.74 -0.85 -7.63
C ARG A 163 14.32 0.61 -7.45
N VAL A 164 13.59 0.91 -6.36
CA VAL A 164 13.13 2.28 -6.04
C VAL A 164 14.29 3.28 -5.97
N THR A 165 15.43 2.87 -5.41
CA THR A 165 16.61 3.74 -5.29
C THR A 165 17.19 4.21 -6.62
N ARG A 166 16.92 3.50 -7.73
CA ARG A 166 17.42 3.82 -9.07
C ARG A 166 16.36 4.47 -9.95
N ASP A 167 15.13 4.01 -9.83
CA ASP A 167 14.09 4.23 -10.85
C ASP A 167 12.89 5.04 -10.30
N ARG A 168 13.02 5.65 -9.09
CA ARG A 168 11.95 6.46 -8.48
C ARG A 168 11.58 7.71 -9.28
N GLY A 169 10.38 8.21 -9.09
CA GLY A 169 9.91 9.47 -9.63
C GLY A 169 9.60 9.46 -11.13
N ARG A 170 9.78 8.34 -11.83
CA ARG A 170 9.56 8.23 -13.28
C ARG A 170 8.26 7.51 -13.58
N PRO A 171 7.37 8.06 -14.42
CA PRO A 171 6.21 7.35 -14.92
C PRO A 171 6.64 6.18 -15.82
N ILE A 172 6.19 4.97 -15.47
CA ILE A 172 6.49 3.73 -16.19
C ILE A 172 5.16 3.21 -16.74
N SER A 173 5.09 2.98 -18.04
CA SER A 173 3.91 2.39 -18.69
C SER A 173 3.61 1.00 -18.12
N SER A 174 2.34 0.69 -17.90
CA SER A 174 1.91 -0.55 -17.24
C SER A 174 0.53 -0.97 -17.74
N GLU A 175 0.26 -2.28 -17.74
CA GLU A 175 -1.09 -2.80 -17.99
C GLU A 175 -2.09 -2.51 -16.85
N LEU A 176 -1.59 -2.11 -15.67
CA LEU A 176 -2.41 -1.84 -14.49
C LEU A 176 -3.03 -0.43 -14.51
N ALA A 177 -2.37 0.53 -15.19
CA ALA A 177 -2.78 1.93 -15.33
C ALA A 177 -1.99 2.59 -16.46
N GLU A 178 -2.33 3.83 -16.87
CA GLU A 178 -1.54 4.57 -17.87
C GLU A 178 -0.07 4.69 -17.44
N ALA A 179 0.18 4.83 -16.13
CA ALA A 179 1.53 4.80 -15.57
C ALA A 179 1.56 4.26 -14.14
N VAL A 180 2.70 3.68 -13.76
CA VAL A 180 3.08 3.42 -12.37
C VAL A 180 4.31 4.25 -12.04
N VAL A 181 4.24 5.02 -10.96
CA VAL A 181 5.37 5.79 -10.41
C VAL A 181 5.77 5.17 -9.08
N ALA A 182 7.04 4.85 -8.90
CA ALA A 182 7.54 4.36 -7.62
C ALA A 182 8.28 5.47 -6.86
N THR A 183 8.12 5.52 -5.55
CA THR A 183 8.85 6.43 -4.67
C THR A 183 9.15 5.76 -3.34
N VAL A 184 9.85 6.43 -2.43
CA VAL A 184 10.12 5.92 -1.09
C VAL A 184 8.84 5.84 -0.26
N HIS A 185 8.82 4.95 0.74
CA HIS A 185 7.70 4.93 1.67
C HIS A 185 7.83 6.09 2.67
N PRO A 186 6.75 6.85 2.99
CA PRO A 186 6.81 7.99 3.91
C PRO A 186 7.45 7.66 5.27
N SER A 187 7.29 6.43 5.77
CA SER A 187 7.93 6.00 7.01
C SER A 187 9.46 5.94 6.93
N ALA A 188 10.04 5.82 5.74
CA ALA A 188 11.51 5.88 5.59
C ALA A 188 12.01 7.31 5.82
N ILE A 189 11.27 8.31 5.33
CA ILE A 189 11.55 9.74 5.56
C ILE A 189 11.50 10.05 7.06
N LEU A 190 10.45 9.57 7.76
CA LEU A 190 10.32 9.78 9.20
C LEU A 190 11.45 9.19 10.03
N ARG A 191 12.12 8.15 9.54
CA ARG A 191 13.27 7.51 10.20
C ARG A 191 14.61 8.14 9.85
N ALA A 192 14.66 8.97 8.82
CA ALA A 192 15.90 9.67 8.44
C ALA A 192 16.29 10.72 9.50
N PRO A 193 17.57 10.87 9.84
CA PRO A 193 18.02 11.86 10.81
C PRO A 193 18.17 13.26 10.18
N GLY A 194 17.94 14.31 10.99
CA GLY A 194 18.30 15.69 10.69
C GLY A 194 18.06 16.15 9.25
N ASP A 195 19.09 16.72 8.64
CA ASP A 195 19.03 17.27 7.27
C ASP A 195 18.69 16.24 6.20
N ALA A 196 19.08 14.98 6.39
CA ALA A 196 18.71 13.90 5.48
C ALA A 196 17.18 13.66 5.40
N ARG A 197 16.44 14.03 6.46
CA ARG A 197 14.97 13.96 6.44
C ARG A 197 14.39 15.01 5.51
N GLU A 198 14.87 16.23 5.57
CA GLU A 198 14.39 17.33 4.73
C GLU A 198 14.73 17.06 3.24
N GLU A 199 15.93 16.54 2.96
CA GLU A 199 16.30 16.12 1.61
C GLU A 199 15.38 15.02 1.09
N ALA A 200 15.20 13.94 1.85
CA ALA A 200 14.33 12.84 1.49
C ALA A 200 12.86 13.29 1.29
N ARG A 201 12.41 14.28 2.07
CA ARG A 201 11.09 14.89 1.94
C ARG A 201 10.98 15.69 0.64
N ARG A 202 11.95 16.54 0.33
CA ARG A 202 11.98 17.30 -0.94
C ARG A 202 11.95 16.38 -2.15
N GLU A 203 12.78 15.33 -2.15
CA GLU A 203 12.80 14.34 -3.21
C GLU A 203 11.46 13.60 -3.34
N PHE A 204 10.82 13.24 -2.22
CA PHE A 204 9.51 12.60 -2.21
C PHE A 204 8.43 13.49 -2.85
N ILE A 205 8.43 14.78 -2.53
CA ILE A 205 7.51 15.76 -3.14
C ILE A 205 7.82 15.91 -4.63
N ALA A 206 9.08 15.93 -5.04
CA ALA A 206 9.45 15.97 -6.46
C ALA A 206 8.93 14.75 -7.23
N ASP A 207 9.03 13.54 -6.65
CA ASP A 207 8.44 12.33 -7.24
C ASP A 207 6.91 12.45 -7.38
N LEU A 208 6.22 13.02 -6.39
CA LEU A 208 4.77 13.25 -6.47
C LEU A 208 4.40 14.34 -7.49
N ARG A 209 5.23 15.36 -7.67
CA ARG A 209 5.03 16.36 -8.73
C ARG A 209 5.07 15.75 -10.13
N SER A 210 5.94 14.77 -10.36
CA SER A 210 5.95 14.05 -11.65
C SER A 210 4.61 13.33 -11.92
N VAL A 211 3.91 12.89 -10.85
CA VAL A 211 2.56 12.33 -10.96
C VAL A 211 1.55 13.41 -11.34
N ALA A 212 1.60 14.58 -10.70
CA ALA A 212 0.72 15.72 -11.03
C ALA A 212 0.90 16.16 -12.48
N GLU A 213 2.14 16.35 -12.91
CA GLU A 213 2.50 16.69 -14.30
C GLU A 213 2.03 15.63 -15.32
N PHE A 214 2.09 14.35 -14.96
CA PHE A 214 1.55 13.29 -15.81
C PHE A 214 0.03 13.38 -15.95
N LEU A 215 -0.68 13.70 -14.86
CA LEU A 215 -2.14 13.83 -14.86
C LEU A 215 -2.65 15.03 -15.67
N ASP A 216 -1.84 16.08 -15.81
CA ASP A 216 -2.16 17.27 -16.63
C ASP A 216 -2.12 16.97 -18.14
N ARG A 217 -1.51 15.85 -18.55
CA ARG A 217 -1.54 15.40 -19.94
C ARG A 217 -2.92 14.79 -20.27
N PRO A 218 -3.39 14.94 -21.51
CA PRO A 218 -4.62 14.26 -21.93
C PRO A 218 -4.48 12.74 -21.75
N PRO A 219 -5.57 12.02 -21.43
CA PRO A 219 -5.55 10.57 -21.35
C PRO A 219 -5.09 9.94 -22.66
N VAL A 220 -4.36 8.83 -22.57
CA VAL A 220 -3.96 8.07 -23.75
C VAL A 220 -5.21 7.44 -24.37
N GLY A 221 -5.56 7.81 -25.61
CA GLY A 221 -6.70 7.26 -26.34
C GLY A 221 -8.03 7.99 -26.13
N ALA A 222 -8.03 9.27 -25.75
CA ALA A 222 -9.22 10.14 -25.77
C ALA A 222 -9.51 10.63 -27.19
#